data_4175211dfdb6b7a2db923b292877834a
#
_entry.id   4175211dfdb6b7a2db923b292877834a
#
_cell.length_a   1.000
_cell.length_b   1.000
_cell.length_c   1.000
_cell.angle_alpha   90.00
_cell.angle_beta   90.00
_cell.angle_gamma   90.00
#
_symmetry.space_group_name_H-M   'P 1'
#
loop_
_entity.id
_entity.type
_entity.pdbx_description
1 polymer ?
#
loop_
_entity_poly.entity_id
_entity_poly.type
_entity_poly.pdbx_seq_one_letter_code
_entity_poly.pdbx_strand_id
1 'polypeptide(L)'
;VAWAPMDAHYDRFFIGDRTYDAVAGPAEFRDNLLARFPREAAAIDRYLELLREVSRGMRTFTLDRTLPTWAATLAGPILRRRLPRNFQRTTWEVLSELTSDPELIAVLTGQWGDLGLPPKRSSFVVQALIARHYLHGGFYPVGGAWRIGEAILLRIRAPGGEVFTYARVDEVLLRDGKVSGVRMADGHVIDCRVVISSAGVINT
;
A
#
# COMPACT_ATOMS: atom_id res chain seq x y z
N VAL A 1 13.10 -9.00 -14.30
CA VAL A 1 13.60 -7.67 -13.94
C VAL A 1 14.64 -7.83 -12.84
N ALA A 2 15.81 -7.25 -13.01
CA ALA A 2 16.83 -7.15 -11.96
C ALA A 2 16.52 -5.92 -11.09
N TRP A 3 16.79 -6.03 -9.78
CA TRP A 3 16.52 -4.98 -8.81
C TRP A 3 17.80 -4.56 -8.12
N ALA A 4 18.06 -3.27 -8.00
CA ALA A 4 19.17 -2.73 -7.24
C ALA A 4 18.63 -2.14 -5.91
N PRO A 5 19.32 -2.37 -4.77
CA PRO A 5 18.97 -1.70 -3.54
C PRO A 5 19.19 -0.19 -3.69
N MET A 6 18.31 0.59 -3.10
CA MET A 6 18.47 2.04 -2.94
C MET A 6 19.42 2.35 -1.78
N ASP A 7 19.75 3.63 -1.60
CA ASP A 7 20.51 4.10 -0.46
C ASP A 7 19.83 3.72 0.87
N ALA A 8 20.61 3.57 1.94
CA ALA A 8 20.08 3.32 3.27
C ALA A 8 19.16 4.46 3.75
N HIS A 9 19.43 5.70 3.32
CA HIS A 9 18.54 6.85 3.47
C HIS A 9 17.59 6.90 2.27
N TYR A 10 16.46 6.22 2.39
CA TYR A 10 15.54 6.02 1.27
C TYR A 10 14.57 7.19 1.05
N ASP A 11 14.40 8.07 2.05
CA ASP A 11 13.52 9.24 1.96
C ASP A 11 14.04 10.39 2.83
N ARG A 12 13.61 11.62 2.52
CA ARG A 12 13.99 12.82 3.25
C ARG A 12 12.82 13.76 3.39
N PHE A 13 12.46 14.10 4.63
CA PHE A 13 11.36 15.01 4.94
C PHE A 13 11.87 16.39 5.30
N PHE A 14 11.28 17.41 4.71
CA PHE A 14 11.52 18.82 5.04
C PHE A 14 10.29 19.31 5.81
N ILE A 15 10.49 19.67 7.09
CA ILE A 15 9.44 20.15 7.99
C ILE A 15 9.89 21.51 8.54
N GLY A 16 9.34 22.60 8.00
CA GLY A 16 9.88 23.93 8.23
C GLY A 16 11.33 24.03 7.78
N ASP A 17 12.20 24.48 8.67
CA ASP A 17 13.65 24.64 8.41
C ASP A 17 14.45 23.37 8.78
N ARG A 18 13.79 22.29 9.18
CA ARG A 18 14.43 21.06 9.64
C ARG A 18 14.32 19.96 8.60
N THR A 19 15.34 19.09 8.59
CA THR A 19 15.41 17.94 7.69
C THR A 19 15.50 16.65 8.49
N TYR A 20 14.72 15.64 8.09
CA TYR A 20 14.67 14.32 8.70
C TYR A 20 14.86 13.27 7.64
N ASP A 21 15.84 12.40 7.83
CA ASP A 21 16.07 11.26 6.93
C ASP A 21 15.32 10.03 7.43
N ALA A 22 14.65 9.35 6.54
CA ALA A 22 14.11 8.03 6.78
C ALA A 22 15.16 6.97 6.41
N VAL A 23 15.53 6.14 7.38
CA VAL A 23 16.63 5.20 7.28
C VAL A 23 16.11 3.76 7.30
N ALA A 24 16.64 2.92 6.42
CA ALA A 24 16.35 1.50 6.40
C ALA A 24 17.02 0.79 7.60
N GLY A 25 16.39 -0.26 8.10
CA GLY A 25 16.81 -0.99 9.30
C GLY A 25 16.05 -0.53 10.55
N PRO A 26 15.40 -1.46 11.29
CA PRO A 26 14.63 -1.08 12.48
C PRO A 26 15.49 -0.46 13.59
N ALA A 27 16.75 -0.89 13.75
CA ALA A 27 17.69 -0.35 14.73
C ALA A 27 18.18 1.03 14.29
N GLU A 28 18.60 1.15 13.05
CA GLU A 28 19.08 2.38 12.43
C GLU A 28 17.98 3.45 12.41
N PHE A 29 16.75 3.08 12.09
CA PHE A 29 15.59 3.95 12.13
C PHE A 29 15.35 4.47 13.56
N ARG A 30 15.39 3.57 14.56
CA ARG A 30 15.28 3.94 15.97
C ARG A 30 16.34 4.92 16.39
N ASP A 31 17.60 4.61 16.12
CA ASP A 31 18.74 5.43 16.54
C ASP A 31 18.74 6.81 15.86
N ASN A 32 18.36 6.86 14.59
CA ASN A 32 18.18 8.12 13.86
C ASN A 32 17.08 8.99 14.47
N LEU A 33 15.96 8.42 14.87
CA LEU A 33 14.89 9.16 15.56
C LEU A 33 15.32 9.62 16.96
N LEU A 34 16.01 8.76 17.73
CA LEU A 34 16.50 9.12 19.07
C LEU A 34 17.52 10.26 19.06
N ALA A 35 18.35 10.33 18.02
CA ALA A 35 19.28 11.44 17.85
C ALA A 35 18.57 12.80 17.71
N ARG A 36 17.34 12.81 17.19
CA ARG A 36 16.51 14.00 16.99
C ARG A 36 15.51 14.24 18.12
N PHE A 37 14.98 13.15 18.69
CA PHE A 37 13.94 13.15 19.73
C PHE A 37 14.37 12.34 20.96
N PRO A 38 15.44 12.74 21.68
CA PRO A 38 16.03 11.95 22.77
C PRO A 38 15.06 11.72 23.96
N ARG A 39 14.04 12.57 24.10
CA ARG A 39 13.03 12.46 25.17
C ARG A 39 11.88 11.51 24.80
N GLU A 40 11.78 11.09 23.56
CA GLU A 40 10.67 10.32 23.00
C GLU A 40 11.00 8.81 22.83
N ALA A 41 12.01 8.31 23.53
CA ALA A 41 12.46 6.92 23.40
C ALA A 41 11.34 5.90 23.59
N ALA A 42 10.49 6.08 24.61
CA ALA A 42 9.37 5.19 24.89
C ALA A 42 8.32 5.19 23.77
N ALA A 43 8.03 6.36 23.19
CA ALA A 43 7.10 6.53 22.07
C ALA A 43 7.63 5.85 20.80
N ILE A 44 8.92 6.04 20.50
CA ILE A 44 9.58 5.45 19.33
C ILE A 44 9.62 3.92 19.46
N ASP A 45 9.99 3.38 20.63
CA ASP A 45 10.02 1.95 20.87
C ASP A 45 8.61 1.34 20.75
N ARG A 46 7.61 2.00 21.34
CA ARG A 46 6.23 1.55 21.23
C ARG A 46 5.69 1.61 19.81
N TYR A 47 6.06 2.62 19.04
CA TYR A 47 5.72 2.70 17.62
C TYR A 47 6.25 1.48 16.84
N LEU A 48 7.53 1.13 17.01
CA LEU A 48 8.12 -0.03 16.35
C LEU A 48 7.47 -1.36 16.77
N GLU A 49 7.04 -1.48 18.02
CA GLU A 49 6.25 -2.64 18.50
C GLU A 49 4.89 -2.69 17.79
N LEU A 50 4.19 -1.56 17.66
CA LEU A 50 2.91 -1.48 16.98
C LEU A 50 3.01 -1.89 15.51
N LEU A 51 4.09 -1.52 14.80
CA LEU A 51 4.34 -1.99 13.43
C LEU A 51 4.40 -3.53 13.37
N ARG A 52 5.04 -4.17 14.37
CA ARG A 52 5.11 -5.65 14.46
C ARG A 52 3.77 -6.27 14.82
N GLU A 53 3.01 -5.65 15.73
CA GLU A 53 1.67 -6.10 16.11
C GLU A 53 0.71 -6.08 14.93
N VAL A 54 0.68 -4.99 14.16
CA VAL A 54 -0.13 -4.87 12.94
C VAL A 54 0.22 -5.99 11.97
N SER A 55 1.50 -6.22 11.71
CA SER A 55 1.92 -7.28 10.77
C SER A 55 1.50 -8.68 11.20
N ARG A 56 1.54 -8.96 12.50
CA ARG A 56 1.02 -10.24 13.04
C ARG A 56 -0.49 -10.34 12.92
N GLY A 57 -1.21 -9.23 13.18
CA GLY A 57 -2.66 -9.15 13.08
C GLY A 57 -3.18 -9.28 11.65
N MET A 58 -2.38 -8.92 10.64
CA MET A 58 -2.78 -9.01 9.23
C MET A 58 -3.16 -10.42 8.78
N ARG A 59 -2.53 -11.46 9.32
CA ARG A 59 -2.92 -12.85 9.01
C ARG A 59 -4.36 -13.14 9.42
N THR A 60 -4.74 -12.71 10.63
CA THR A 60 -6.11 -12.86 11.14
C THR A 60 -7.10 -12.02 10.35
N PHE A 61 -6.72 -10.79 10.00
CA PHE A 61 -7.53 -9.89 9.18
C PHE A 61 -7.78 -10.47 7.77
N THR A 62 -6.74 -10.96 7.11
CA THR A 62 -6.86 -11.57 5.78
C THR A 62 -7.72 -12.83 5.85
N LEU A 63 -7.52 -13.69 6.86
CA LEU A 63 -8.35 -14.87 7.04
C LEU A 63 -9.84 -14.51 7.18
N ASP A 64 -10.20 -13.53 8.02
CA ASP A 64 -11.59 -13.06 8.18
C ASP A 64 -12.20 -12.62 6.83
N ARG A 65 -11.42 -11.99 5.96
CA ARG A 65 -11.89 -11.45 4.67
C ARG A 65 -11.93 -12.48 3.54
N THR A 66 -11.19 -13.57 3.66
CA THR A 66 -11.12 -14.62 2.63
C THR A 66 -12.01 -15.83 2.92
N LEU A 67 -12.62 -15.90 4.09
CA LEU A 67 -13.55 -16.96 4.43
C LEU A 67 -14.80 -16.90 3.55
N PRO A 68 -15.31 -18.09 3.11
CA PRO A 68 -16.65 -18.19 2.50
C PRO A 68 -17.72 -17.61 3.46
N THR A 69 -18.81 -17.08 2.91
CA THR A 69 -19.85 -16.38 3.67
C THR A 69 -20.35 -17.17 4.89
N TRP A 70 -20.60 -18.46 4.74
CA TRP A 70 -21.04 -19.32 5.83
C TRP A 70 -20.02 -19.45 6.97
N ALA A 71 -18.73 -19.59 6.63
CA ALA A 71 -17.66 -19.68 7.61
C ALA A 71 -17.38 -18.32 8.27
N ALA A 72 -17.49 -17.21 7.51
CA ALA A 72 -17.35 -15.86 8.03
C ALA A 72 -18.45 -15.51 9.04
N THR A 73 -19.67 -16.03 8.87
CA THR A 73 -20.77 -15.83 9.82
C THR A 73 -20.48 -16.49 11.18
N LEU A 74 -19.87 -17.66 11.17
CA LEU A 74 -19.55 -18.41 12.39
C LEU A 74 -18.22 -17.97 13.05
N ALA A 75 -17.15 -17.89 12.28
CA ALA A 75 -15.82 -17.63 12.77
C ALA A 75 -15.47 -16.12 12.84
N GLY A 76 -16.08 -15.29 12.00
CA GLY A 76 -15.79 -13.87 11.88
C GLY A 76 -15.84 -13.10 13.20
N PRO A 77 -16.87 -13.24 14.04
CA PRO A 77 -16.92 -12.57 15.35
C PRO A 77 -15.74 -12.91 16.26
N ILE A 78 -15.28 -14.18 16.23
CA ILE A 78 -14.14 -14.64 17.03
C ILE A 78 -12.83 -14.06 16.45
N LEU A 79 -12.64 -14.11 15.14
CA LEU A 79 -11.46 -13.57 14.47
C LEU A 79 -11.32 -12.07 14.71
N ARG A 80 -12.41 -11.31 14.57
CA ARG A 80 -12.41 -9.84 14.76
C ARG A 80 -12.10 -9.44 16.20
N ARG A 81 -12.53 -10.23 17.20
CA ARG A 81 -12.14 -10.00 18.62
C ARG A 81 -10.65 -10.20 18.87
N ARG A 82 -9.97 -10.98 18.03
CA ARG A 82 -8.51 -11.20 18.12
C ARG A 82 -7.69 -10.13 17.40
N LEU A 83 -8.34 -9.26 16.61
CA LEU A 83 -7.63 -8.16 15.98
C LEU A 83 -7.18 -7.13 17.03
N PRO A 84 -5.96 -6.59 16.92
CA PRO A 84 -5.51 -5.49 17.76
C PRO A 84 -6.48 -4.29 17.67
N ARG A 85 -6.69 -3.59 18.77
CA ARG A 85 -7.60 -2.42 18.84
C ARG A 85 -7.29 -1.36 17.77
N ASN A 86 -6.01 -1.24 17.39
CA ASN A 86 -5.53 -0.27 16.40
C ASN A 86 -5.98 -0.55 14.96
N PHE A 87 -6.63 -1.70 14.69
CA PHE A 87 -7.18 -2.03 13.36
C PHE A 87 -8.39 -1.18 12.95
N GLN A 88 -9.01 -0.48 13.89
CA GLN A 88 -10.19 0.36 13.64
C GLN A 88 -9.91 1.85 13.93
N ARG A 89 -8.64 2.21 14.13
CA ARG A 89 -8.25 3.56 14.55
C ARG A 89 -7.54 4.31 13.44
N THR A 90 -7.64 5.63 13.48
CA THR A 90 -6.87 6.51 12.61
C THR A 90 -5.40 6.57 13.05
N THR A 91 -4.53 6.91 12.11
CA THR A 91 -3.10 7.13 12.38
C THR A 91 -2.90 8.20 13.46
N TRP A 92 -3.67 9.29 13.38
CA TRP A 92 -3.60 10.38 14.33
C TRP A 92 -3.95 9.94 15.75
N GLU A 93 -5.07 9.21 15.94
CA GLU A 93 -5.49 8.71 17.25
C GLU A 93 -4.44 7.82 17.92
N VAL A 94 -3.81 6.95 17.14
CA VAL A 94 -2.77 6.06 17.69
C VAL A 94 -1.51 6.82 18.05
N LEU A 95 -1.01 7.69 17.17
CA LEU A 95 0.23 8.42 17.39
C LEU A 95 0.09 9.47 18.51
N SER A 96 -1.08 10.14 18.62
CA SER A 96 -1.34 11.10 19.69
C SER A 96 -1.42 10.48 21.09
N GLU A 97 -1.61 9.15 21.20
CA GLU A 97 -1.47 8.43 22.46
C GLU A 97 -0.02 8.08 22.80
N LEU A 98 0.86 8.00 21.80
CA LEU A 98 2.28 7.69 22.01
C LEU A 98 3.08 8.91 22.43
N THR A 99 2.79 10.05 21.83
CA THR A 99 3.53 11.30 22.04
C THR A 99 2.64 12.52 21.86
N SER A 100 2.96 13.58 22.61
CA SER A 100 2.41 14.92 22.40
C SER A 100 3.28 15.79 21.49
N ASP A 101 4.44 15.29 21.05
CA ASP A 101 5.35 16.03 20.17
C ASP A 101 4.82 16.03 18.73
N PRO A 102 4.32 17.18 18.21
CA PRO A 102 3.73 17.26 16.88
C PRO A 102 4.77 17.03 15.76
N GLU A 103 6.02 17.32 16.03
CA GLU A 103 7.10 17.17 15.06
C GLU A 103 7.46 15.67 14.90
N LEU A 104 7.54 14.91 16.00
CA LEU A 104 7.70 13.47 15.93
C LEU A 104 6.53 12.82 15.19
N ILE A 105 5.26 13.23 15.46
CA ILE A 105 4.10 12.75 14.74
C ILE A 105 4.24 13.04 13.23
N ALA A 106 4.66 14.25 12.86
CA ALA A 106 4.86 14.64 11.47
C ALA A 106 5.94 13.77 10.78
N VAL A 107 7.06 13.50 11.46
CA VAL A 107 8.12 12.63 10.93
C VAL A 107 7.63 11.20 10.78
N LEU A 108 6.95 10.62 11.77
CA LEU A 108 6.41 9.25 11.72
C LEU A 108 5.31 9.07 10.65
N THR A 109 4.70 10.17 10.22
CA THR A 109 3.68 10.18 9.17
C THR A 109 4.17 10.77 7.85
N GLY A 110 5.44 11.06 7.68
CA GLY A 110 6.00 11.73 6.50
C GLY A 110 5.62 11.08 5.17
N GLN A 111 5.39 9.77 5.17
CA GLN A 111 4.97 8.98 4.01
C GLN A 111 3.44 8.93 3.81
N TRP A 112 2.68 9.83 4.41
CA TRP A 112 1.21 9.87 4.27
C TRP A 112 0.73 10.02 2.80
N GLY A 113 1.58 10.56 1.92
CA GLY A 113 1.32 10.67 0.50
C GLY A 113 1.05 9.32 -0.17
N ASP A 114 1.74 8.26 0.27
CA ASP A 114 1.56 6.89 -0.24
C ASP A 114 0.19 6.31 0.11
N LEU A 115 -0.46 6.83 1.15
CA LEU A 115 -1.81 6.48 1.57
C LEU A 115 -2.89 7.28 0.84
N GLY A 116 -2.55 8.45 0.32
CA GLY A 116 -3.49 9.41 -0.25
C GLY A 116 -4.42 10.09 0.76
N LEU A 117 -4.25 9.86 2.07
CA LEU A 117 -5.07 10.43 3.14
C LEU A 117 -4.22 10.96 4.30
N PRO A 118 -4.52 12.15 4.83
CA PRO A 118 -3.80 12.71 5.97
C PRO A 118 -4.04 11.87 7.26
N PRO A 119 -3.13 11.95 8.25
CA PRO A 119 -3.16 11.10 9.45
C PRO A 119 -4.49 11.04 10.22
N LYS A 120 -5.26 12.12 10.24
CA LYS A 120 -6.59 12.16 10.88
C LYS A 120 -7.68 11.36 10.15
N ARG A 121 -7.43 10.96 8.91
CA ARG A 121 -8.37 10.24 8.05
C ARG A 121 -7.82 8.90 7.56
N SER A 122 -6.53 8.67 7.69
CA SER A 122 -5.89 7.42 7.29
C SER A 122 -5.99 6.35 8.37
N SER A 123 -6.12 5.09 7.96
CA SER A 123 -6.06 3.94 8.87
C SER A 123 -4.64 3.75 9.39
N PHE A 124 -4.48 3.58 10.70
CA PHE A 124 -3.18 3.25 11.29
C PHE A 124 -2.61 1.94 10.77
N VAL A 125 -3.46 0.95 10.46
CA VAL A 125 -3.00 -0.32 9.89
C VAL A 125 -2.27 -0.11 8.58
N VAL A 126 -2.83 0.69 7.67
CA VAL A 126 -2.21 0.95 6.36
C VAL A 126 -0.91 1.74 6.53
N GLN A 127 -0.91 2.78 7.39
CA GLN A 127 0.30 3.52 7.74
C GLN A 127 1.40 2.59 8.29
N ALA A 128 1.04 1.70 9.22
CA ALA A 128 1.99 0.77 9.83
C ALA A 128 2.56 -0.25 8.83
N LEU A 129 1.76 -0.71 7.88
CA LEU A 129 2.22 -1.61 6.82
C LEU A 129 3.22 -0.92 5.89
N ILE A 130 2.94 0.34 5.49
CA ILE A 130 3.84 1.14 4.66
C ILE A 130 5.14 1.41 5.40
N ALA A 131 5.07 1.96 6.62
CA ALA A 131 6.25 2.23 7.42
C ALA A 131 7.11 0.98 7.63
N ARG A 132 6.48 -0.16 7.94
CA ARG A 132 7.19 -1.43 8.09
C ARG A 132 7.83 -1.90 6.79
N HIS A 133 7.17 -1.70 5.66
CA HIS A 133 7.73 -2.07 4.35
C HIS A 133 9.04 -1.33 4.12
N TYR A 134 9.05 -0.03 4.34
CA TYR A 134 10.23 0.81 4.16
C TYR A 134 11.37 0.53 5.16
N LEU A 135 11.09 -0.03 6.34
CA LEU A 135 12.15 -0.48 7.25
C LEU A 135 13.05 -1.58 6.65
N HIS A 136 12.61 -2.24 5.57
CA HIS A 136 13.44 -3.20 4.84
C HIS A 136 14.23 -2.58 3.67
N GLY A 137 14.18 -1.27 3.53
CA GLY A 137 14.79 -0.51 2.44
C GLY A 137 13.95 -0.51 1.17
N GLY A 138 14.40 0.29 0.21
CA GLY A 138 13.79 0.40 -1.11
C GLY A 138 14.64 -0.31 -2.17
N PHE A 139 14.01 -0.69 -3.28
CA PHE A 139 14.65 -1.27 -4.45
C PHE A 139 14.13 -0.59 -5.70
N TYR A 140 15.00 -0.42 -6.68
CA TYR A 140 14.63 0.15 -7.96
C TYR A 140 15.02 -0.79 -9.11
N PRO A 141 14.21 -0.93 -10.17
CA PRO A 141 14.54 -1.80 -11.28
C PRO A 141 15.76 -1.29 -12.06
N VAL A 142 16.74 -2.18 -12.26
CA VAL A 142 17.94 -1.87 -13.05
C VAL A 142 17.52 -1.53 -14.48
N GLY A 143 17.94 -0.35 -14.95
CA GLY A 143 17.60 0.18 -16.27
C GLY A 143 16.29 1.00 -16.31
N GLY A 144 15.64 1.23 -15.15
CA GLY A 144 14.46 2.10 -15.04
C GLY A 144 13.14 1.34 -14.91
N ALA A 145 12.10 2.04 -14.42
CA ALA A 145 10.78 1.45 -14.13
C ALA A 145 10.09 0.84 -15.37
N TRP A 146 10.37 1.35 -16.57
CA TRP A 146 9.83 0.83 -17.83
C TRP A 146 10.16 -0.66 -18.08
N ARG A 147 11.26 -1.18 -17.46
CA ARG A 147 11.65 -2.59 -17.55
C ARG A 147 10.59 -3.54 -16.97
N ILE A 148 9.78 -3.06 -16.04
CA ILE A 148 8.64 -3.83 -15.50
C ILE A 148 7.59 -4.03 -16.60
N GLY A 149 7.24 -2.94 -17.29
CA GLY A 149 6.30 -2.98 -18.42
C GLY A 149 6.81 -3.88 -19.55
N GLU A 150 8.08 -3.75 -19.93
CA GLU A 150 8.71 -4.59 -20.94
C GLU A 150 8.63 -6.08 -20.61
N ALA A 151 8.95 -6.46 -19.36
CA ALA A 151 8.88 -7.84 -18.93
C ALA A 151 7.45 -8.41 -18.97
N ILE A 152 6.44 -7.59 -18.67
CA ILE A 152 5.02 -7.95 -18.78
C ILE A 152 4.61 -8.12 -20.25
N LEU A 153 5.02 -7.19 -21.13
CA LEU A 153 4.73 -7.25 -22.56
C LEU A 153 5.23 -8.55 -23.21
N LEU A 154 6.43 -9.00 -22.84
CA LEU A 154 6.97 -10.26 -23.33
C LEU A 154 6.08 -11.46 -22.93
N ARG A 155 5.51 -11.44 -21.72
CA ARG A 155 4.60 -12.50 -21.24
C ARG A 155 3.23 -12.47 -21.89
N ILE A 156 2.74 -11.30 -22.27
CA ILE A 156 1.47 -11.14 -23.01
C ILE A 156 1.65 -11.65 -24.43
N ARG A 157 2.75 -11.27 -25.11
CA ARG A 157 2.99 -11.59 -26.52
C ARG A 157 3.36 -13.06 -26.75
N ALA A 158 4.04 -13.71 -25.82
CA ALA A 158 4.47 -15.09 -25.98
C ALA A 158 3.33 -16.07 -26.34
N PRO A 159 2.13 -16.00 -25.73
CA PRO A 159 0.98 -16.84 -26.11
C PRO A 159 0.13 -16.24 -27.26
N GLY A 160 0.61 -15.20 -27.97
CA GLY A 160 -0.13 -14.56 -29.08
C GLY A 160 -1.01 -13.38 -28.66
N GLY A 161 -0.87 -12.87 -27.44
CA GLY A 161 -1.58 -11.67 -27.00
C GLY A 161 -0.99 -10.40 -27.59
N GLU A 162 -1.78 -9.33 -27.62
CA GLU A 162 -1.38 -8.01 -28.12
C GLU A 162 -1.61 -6.92 -27.07
N VAL A 163 -0.85 -5.82 -27.18
CA VAL A 163 -0.99 -4.65 -26.31
C VAL A 163 -1.06 -3.41 -27.18
N PHE A 164 -2.11 -2.64 -27.00
CA PHE A 164 -2.37 -1.42 -27.73
C PHE A 164 -2.32 -0.22 -26.78
N THR A 165 -1.67 0.84 -27.20
CA THR A 165 -1.69 2.15 -26.54
C THR A 165 -2.56 3.11 -27.35
N TYR A 166 -3.07 4.17 -26.71
CA TYR A 166 -4.01 5.10 -27.32
C TYR A 166 -5.29 4.46 -27.88
N ALA A 167 -5.60 3.26 -27.39
CA ALA A 167 -6.74 2.43 -27.80
C ALA A 167 -7.87 2.59 -26.76
N ARG A 168 -8.68 3.63 -26.90
CA ARG A 168 -9.77 3.93 -25.98
C ARG A 168 -10.91 2.95 -26.20
N VAL A 169 -11.29 2.24 -25.14
CA VAL A 169 -12.52 1.45 -25.08
C VAL A 169 -13.67 2.38 -24.71
N ASP A 170 -14.77 2.30 -25.47
CA ASP A 170 -15.94 3.14 -25.29
C ASP A 170 -17.08 2.38 -24.60
N GLU A 171 -17.20 1.07 -24.86
CA GLU A 171 -18.29 0.26 -24.32
C GLU A 171 -17.87 -1.18 -24.11
N VAL A 172 -18.38 -1.81 -23.04
CA VAL A 172 -18.36 -3.26 -22.87
C VAL A 172 -19.64 -3.87 -23.44
N LEU A 173 -19.50 -4.72 -24.46
CA LEU A 173 -20.63 -5.30 -25.17
C LEU A 173 -21.17 -6.50 -24.43
N LEU A 174 -22.52 -6.58 -24.34
CA LEU A 174 -23.22 -7.69 -23.72
C LEU A 174 -24.11 -8.39 -24.76
N ARG A 175 -24.16 -9.73 -24.69
CA ARG A 175 -25.11 -10.56 -25.42
C ARG A 175 -25.74 -11.54 -24.43
N ASP A 176 -27.06 -11.54 -24.33
CA ASP A 176 -27.81 -12.37 -23.37
C ASP A 176 -27.35 -12.23 -21.92
N GLY A 177 -27.01 -10.97 -21.51
CA GLY A 177 -26.54 -10.66 -20.16
C GLY A 177 -25.10 -11.10 -19.84
N LYS A 178 -24.34 -11.54 -20.84
CA LYS A 178 -22.94 -11.96 -20.72
C LYS A 178 -22.03 -11.06 -21.55
N VAL A 179 -20.80 -10.86 -21.09
CA VAL A 179 -19.78 -10.14 -21.87
C VAL A 179 -19.57 -10.87 -23.21
N SER A 180 -19.63 -10.14 -24.31
CA SER A 180 -19.36 -10.62 -25.67
C SER A 180 -18.17 -9.92 -26.32
N GLY A 181 -17.73 -8.77 -25.82
CA GLY A 181 -16.62 -8.02 -26.40
C GLY A 181 -16.51 -6.62 -25.85
N VAL A 182 -15.68 -5.83 -26.50
CA VAL A 182 -15.56 -4.39 -26.27
C VAL A 182 -15.65 -3.63 -27.58
N ARG A 183 -16.24 -2.43 -27.56
CA ARG A 183 -16.23 -1.48 -28.67
C ARG A 183 -15.22 -0.39 -28.40
N MET A 184 -14.33 -0.16 -29.34
CA MET A 184 -13.37 0.92 -29.31
C MET A 184 -14.02 2.23 -29.77
N ALA A 185 -13.43 3.37 -29.38
CA ALA A 185 -13.95 4.70 -29.75
C ALA A 185 -13.98 4.98 -31.27
N ASP A 186 -13.18 4.28 -32.07
CA ASP A 186 -13.19 4.32 -33.53
C ASP A 186 -14.23 3.37 -34.17
N GLY A 187 -15.01 2.68 -33.35
CA GLY A 187 -16.04 1.73 -33.78
C GLY A 187 -15.54 0.31 -33.99
N HIS A 188 -14.24 0.04 -33.88
CA HIS A 188 -13.72 -1.32 -33.96
C HIS A 188 -14.25 -2.19 -32.80
N VAL A 189 -14.59 -3.45 -33.08
CA VAL A 189 -15.09 -4.40 -32.09
C VAL A 189 -14.07 -5.52 -31.87
N ILE A 190 -13.78 -5.81 -30.61
CA ILE A 190 -12.93 -6.93 -30.21
C ILE A 190 -13.82 -7.91 -29.44
N ASP A 191 -14.03 -9.09 -30.01
CA ASP A 191 -14.81 -10.15 -29.36
C ASP A 191 -13.99 -10.80 -28.23
N CYS A 192 -14.59 -10.92 -27.04
CA CYS A 192 -13.99 -11.61 -25.91
C CYS A 192 -15.05 -12.11 -24.94
N ARG A 193 -14.69 -13.12 -24.13
CA ARG A 193 -15.60 -13.73 -23.13
C ARG A 193 -15.41 -13.11 -21.74
N VAL A 194 -14.31 -12.43 -21.52
CA VAL A 194 -13.94 -11.83 -20.22
C VAL A 194 -13.30 -10.48 -20.47
N VAL A 195 -13.73 -9.48 -19.73
CA VAL A 195 -13.13 -8.14 -19.69
C VAL A 195 -12.65 -7.89 -18.26
N ILE A 196 -11.40 -7.45 -18.13
CA ILE A 196 -10.84 -6.95 -16.87
C ILE A 196 -10.64 -5.46 -17.04
N SER A 197 -11.40 -4.67 -16.30
CA SER A 197 -11.36 -3.21 -16.39
C SER A 197 -10.63 -2.60 -15.18
N SER A 198 -9.74 -1.65 -15.44
CA SER A 198 -9.13 -0.78 -14.43
C SER A 198 -9.65 0.66 -14.51
N ALA A 199 -10.68 0.92 -15.32
CA ALA A 199 -11.29 2.25 -15.47
C ALA A 199 -12.05 2.75 -14.21
N GLY A 200 -12.23 1.87 -13.23
CA GLY A 200 -12.97 2.12 -12.00
C GLY A 200 -14.44 1.68 -12.09
N VAL A 201 -15.02 1.37 -10.94
CA VAL A 201 -16.39 0.80 -10.84
C VAL A 201 -17.47 1.73 -11.42
N ILE A 202 -17.26 3.05 -11.35
CA ILE A 202 -18.23 4.03 -11.85
C ILE A 202 -18.16 4.13 -13.38
N ASN A 203 -17.00 3.90 -13.98
CA ASN A 203 -16.76 4.07 -15.40
C ASN A 203 -16.90 2.75 -16.19
N THR A 204 -17.03 1.63 -15.50
CA THR A 204 -17.22 0.30 -16.09
C THR A 204 -18.66 -0.16 -15.95
#